data_38c2e0099d8ba7a75cf236fa581922a0
#
_entry.id   38c2e0099d8ba7a75cf236fa581922a0
#
_cell.length_a   1.000
_cell.length_b   1.000
_cell.length_c   1.000
_cell.angle_alpha   90.00
_cell.angle_beta   90.00
_cell.angle_gamma   90.00
#
_symmetry.space_group_name_H-M   'P 1'
#
loop_
_entity.id
_entity.type
_entity.pdbx_description
1 polymer ?
#
loop_
_entity_poly.entity_id
_entity_poly.type
_entity_poly.pdbx_seq_one_letter_code
_entity_poly.pdbx_strand_id
1 'polypeptide(L)'
;METAATGPKPSKVVQDALAQDLTYRDSSKRGLVFVPSKKGHVADNQIWVEAGSDLSWYYNYEPTPSATYSNRTQEEFEFVPMLWSAATTNFADTVRNLISGGRNITHVMGFNEPDGESSTGGSGMSPDSAAASWISQIEPLRKLGIKAGAPAVTGSQRGLEWLVNFFSACQDAGTNCTADFFPTHWYGDFGGLASHMGQISAAYPNKTMWITEYAMSNADLEPTQEFFNMSADYFDRLDSVERYSYFGSFRSDVSNVGPNAAMLDNKGRLTDIGSWYLGQAATGNVPKGAASRLTGSGGAVMAALVVAGFLMI
;
A
#
# COMPACT_ATOMS: atom_id res chain seq x y z
N MET A 1 -38.58 15.60 -12.90
CA MET A 1 -37.47 15.41 -13.85
C MET A 1 -36.47 16.52 -13.62
N GLU A 2 -35.47 16.23 -12.87
CA GLU A 2 -34.41 17.18 -12.51
C GLU A 2 -33.18 16.86 -13.39
N THR A 3 -32.81 17.80 -14.26
CA THR A 3 -31.69 17.65 -15.18
C THR A 3 -30.40 17.91 -14.38
N ALA A 4 -29.55 16.90 -14.28
CA ALA A 4 -28.19 17.04 -13.72
C ALA A 4 -27.41 18.06 -14.55
N ALA A 5 -26.96 19.14 -13.91
CA ALA A 5 -26.09 20.15 -14.50
C ALA A 5 -24.69 19.54 -14.69
N THR A 6 -24.32 19.30 -15.94
CA THR A 6 -22.93 18.97 -16.30
C THR A 6 -22.10 20.26 -16.18
N GLY A 7 -21.13 20.26 -15.27
CA GLY A 7 -20.15 21.35 -15.17
C GLY A 7 -19.39 21.56 -16.48
N PRO A 8 -18.83 22.76 -16.72
CA PRO A 8 -18.10 23.06 -17.94
C PRO A 8 -16.87 22.15 -18.09
N LYS A 9 -16.75 21.47 -19.24
CA LYS A 9 -15.53 20.71 -19.57
C LYS A 9 -14.32 21.66 -19.61
N PRO A 10 -13.18 21.26 -19.04
CA PRO A 10 -11.96 22.06 -19.10
C PRO A 10 -11.59 22.34 -20.57
N SER A 11 -11.04 23.53 -20.81
CA SER A 11 -10.64 23.94 -22.16
C SER A 11 -9.49 23.03 -22.66
N LYS A 12 -9.37 22.88 -23.97
CA LYS A 12 -8.30 22.09 -24.59
C LYS A 12 -6.90 22.55 -24.15
N VAL A 13 -6.73 23.84 -23.87
CA VAL A 13 -5.49 24.42 -23.36
C VAL A 13 -5.16 23.93 -21.94
N VAL A 14 -6.19 23.74 -21.08
CA VAL A 14 -6.00 23.17 -19.73
C VAL A 14 -5.73 21.66 -19.81
N GLN A 15 -6.38 20.95 -20.75
CA GLN A 15 -6.11 19.54 -20.98
C GLN A 15 -4.72 19.30 -21.58
N ASP A 16 -4.27 20.15 -22.51
CA ASP A 16 -2.92 20.08 -23.10
C ASP A 16 -1.84 20.50 -22.09
N ALA A 17 -2.11 21.47 -21.20
CA ALA A 17 -1.22 21.86 -20.12
C ALA A 17 -1.11 20.78 -19.04
N LEU A 18 -2.21 20.13 -18.67
CA LEU A 18 -2.21 18.97 -17.76
C LEU A 18 -1.48 17.76 -18.40
N ALA A 19 -1.63 17.56 -19.71
CA ALA A 19 -0.94 16.49 -20.43
C ALA A 19 0.57 16.75 -20.63
N GLN A 20 0.99 18.01 -20.67
CA GLN A 20 2.41 18.38 -20.84
C GLN A 20 3.19 18.45 -19.51
N ASP A 21 2.51 18.62 -18.37
CA ASP A 21 3.16 18.68 -17.03
C ASP A 21 3.19 17.31 -16.33
N LEU A 22 2.63 16.25 -16.95
CA LEU A 22 2.74 14.86 -16.51
C LEU A 22 4.07 14.22 -16.96
N THR A 23 5.09 15.02 -17.20
CA THR A 23 6.41 14.52 -17.50
C THR A 23 7.06 14.02 -16.21
N TYR A 24 7.18 12.67 -16.14
CA TYR A 24 8.31 11.98 -15.57
C TYR A 24 8.99 12.75 -14.41
N ARG A 25 8.62 12.41 -13.18
CA ARG A 25 9.33 12.89 -11.99
C ARG A 25 9.93 11.69 -11.29
N ASP A 26 11.26 11.65 -11.21
CA ASP A 26 11.97 10.75 -10.31
C ASP A 26 11.51 11.00 -8.88
N SER A 27 11.22 9.95 -8.13
CA SER A 27 10.85 10.07 -6.73
C SER A 27 11.56 9.04 -5.89
N SER A 28 12.40 9.51 -4.98
CA SER A 28 13.07 8.65 -3.99
C SER A 28 12.13 8.08 -2.91
N LYS A 29 10.86 8.53 -2.88
CA LYS A 29 9.86 8.10 -1.88
C LYS A 29 9.11 6.82 -2.29
N ARG A 30 9.19 6.44 -3.58
CA ARG A 30 8.42 5.32 -4.14
C ARG A 30 8.95 3.97 -3.67
N GLY A 31 8.03 3.13 -3.23
CA GLY A 31 8.32 1.76 -2.85
C GLY A 31 7.34 0.78 -3.46
N LEU A 32 7.53 -0.49 -3.15
CA LEU A 32 6.68 -1.58 -3.63
C LEU A 32 5.97 -2.26 -2.46
N VAL A 33 4.65 -2.22 -2.45
CA VAL A 33 3.88 -3.22 -1.74
C VAL A 33 3.89 -4.49 -2.59
N PHE A 34 4.71 -5.46 -2.20
CA PHE A 34 4.96 -6.64 -3.01
C PHE A 34 3.95 -7.74 -2.72
N VAL A 35 3.10 -8.01 -3.72
CA VAL A 35 2.18 -9.15 -3.73
C VAL A 35 2.67 -10.13 -4.80
N PRO A 36 3.28 -11.27 -4.42
CA PRO A 36 3.84 -12.21 -5.39
C PRO A 36 2.76 -12.82 -6.28
N SER A 37 3.05 -12.95 -7.56
CA SER A 37 2.14 -13.59 -8.51
C SER A 37 1.97 -15.08 -8.20
N LYS A 38 0.73 -15.53 -7.98
CA LYS A 38 0.40 -16.92 -7.61
C LYS A 38 0.21 -17.88 -8.80
N LYS A 39 0.08 -17.38 -10.04
CA LYS A 39 -0.33 -18.20 -11.20
C LYS A 39 0.78 -18.49 -12.21
N GLY A 40 1.99 -18.77 -11.76
CA GLY A 40 3.08 -19.13 -12.69
C GLY A 40 3.65 -17.94 -13.50
N HIS A 41 3.28 -16.72 -13.15
CA HIS A 41 3.78 -15.50 -13.79
C HIS A 41 4.94 -14.88 -12.99
N VAL A 42 5.90 -15.70 -12.56
CA VAL A 42 7.02 -15.27 -11.70
C VAL A 42 7.86 -14.17 -12.36
N ALA A 43 7.93 -14.16 -13.69
CA ALA A 43 8.64 -13.12 -14.42
C ALA A 43 8.06 -11.70 -14.19
N ASP A 44 6.76 -11.59 -13.93
CA ASP A 44 6.12 -10.30 -13.62
C ASP A 44 6.74 -9.62 -12.40
N ASN A 45 7.24 -10.41 -11.45
CA ASN A 45 7.81 -9.90 -10.20
C ASN A 45 9.16 -9.18 -10.42
N GLN A 46 9.83 -9.39 -11.55
CA GLN A 46 11.12 -8.76 -11.85
C GLN A 46 10.98 -7.38 -12.47
N ILE A 47 9.82 -7.06 -13.03
CA ILE A 47 9.53 -5.77 -13.69
C ILE A 47 9.83 -4.59 -12.75
N TRP A 48 9.55 -4.76 -11.46
CA TRP A 48 9.68 -3.71 -10.45
C TRP A 48 11.12 -3.28 -10.14
N VAL A 49 12.09 -4.11 -10.49
CA VAL A 49 13.52 -3.88 -10.20
C VAL A 49 14.38 -3.83 -11.46
N GLU A 50 13.76 -3.67 -12.63
CA GLU A 50 14.46 -3.46 -13.90
C GLU A 50 15.17 -2.09 -13.92
N ALA A 51 16.14 -1.95 -14.81
CA ALA A 51 16.88 -0.71 -14.96
C ALA A 51 15.94 0.47 -15.30
N GLY A 52 16.10 1.57 -14.60
CA GLY A 52 15.24 2.76 -14.73
C GLY A 52 13.98 2.74 -13.88
N SER A 53 13.85 1.80 -12.94
CA SER A 53 12.80 1.83 -11.91
C SER A 53 13.14 2.84 -10.82
N ASP A 54 12.17 3.67 -10.43
CA ASP A 54 12.27 4.61 -9.31
C ASP A 54 12.10 3.96 -7.95
N LEU A 55 11.80 2.66 -7.89
CA LEU A 55 11.49 2.00 -6.63
C LEU A 55 12.76 1.79 -5.81
N SER A 56 12.77 2.33 -4.58
CA SER A 56 13.92 2.29 -3.68
C SER A 56 13.76 1.34 -2.50
N TRP A 57 12.53 0.93 -2.18
CA TRP A 57 12.22 0.07 -1.05
C TRP A 57 11.00 -0.81 -1.31
N TYR A 58 10.84 -1.87 -0.49
CA TYR A 58 9.64 -2.72 -0.54
C TYR A 58 9.32 -3.36 0.80
N TYR A 59 8.07 -3.78 0.92
CA TYR A 59 7.62 -4.73 1.92
C TYR A 59 6.71 -5.76 1.28
N ASN A 60 6.50 -6.89 1.95
CA ASN A 60 5.77 -8.04 1.42
C ASN A 60 4.84 -8.67 2.47
N TYR A 61 4.43 -7.91 3.48
CA TYR A 61 3.63 -8.35 4.63
C TYR A 61 4.30 -9.41 5.53
N GLU A 62 5.57 -9.70 5.28
CA GLU A 62 6.31 -10.77 5.96
C GLU A 62 7.48 -10.19 6.80
N PRO A 63 7.94 -10.94 7.82
CA PRO A 63 9.15 -10.56 8.58
C PRO A 63 10.44 -10.81 7.80
N THR A 64 10.39 -11.54 6.67
CA THR A 64 11.57 -11.93 5.88
C THR A 64 11.48 -11.41 4.45
N PRO A 65 12.62 -11.07 3.82
CA PRO A 65 12.63 -10.59 2.45
C PRO A 65 12.17 -11.68 1.47
N SER A 66 11.55 -11.25 0.38
CA SER A 66 11.16 -12.16 -0.69
C SER A 66 12.38 -12.80 -1.36
N ALA A 67 12.31 -14.10 -1.62
CA ALA A 67 13.32 -14.82 -2.41
C ALA A 67 13.46 -14.24 -3.82
N THR A 68 12.42 -13.60 -4.35
CA THR A 68 12.41 -12.91 -5.65
C THR A 68 13.50 -11.85 -5.76
N TYR A 69 13.81 -11.16 -4.65
CA TYR A 69 14.80 -10.07 -4.59
C TYR A 69 16.05 -10.44 -3.79
N SER A 70 16.35 -11.74 -3.66
CA SER A 70 17.52 -12.24 -2.90
C SER A 70 18.85 -11.78 -3.47
N ASN A 71 18.90 -11.41 -4.75
CA ASN A 71 20.06 -10.86 -5.45
C ASN A 71 20.21 -9.34 -5.30
N ARG A 72 19.33 -8.67 -4.54
CA ARG A 72 19.41 -7.24 -4.25
C ARG A 72 19.94 -7.00 -2.85
N THR A 73 20.86 -6.05 -2.75
CA THR A 73 21.33 -5.58 -1.44
C THR A 73 20.29 -4.68 -0.78
N GLN A 74 20.49 -4.38 0.51
CA GLN A 74 19.60 -3.49 1.24
C GLN A 74 19.67 -2.04 0.72
N GLU A 75 20.81 -1.63 0.18
CA GLU A 75 21.03 -0.30 -0.41
C GLU A 75 20.41 -0.18 -1.81
N GLU A 76 20.39 -1.27 -2.59
CA GLU A 76 19.79 -1.28 -3.95
C GLU A 76 18.27 -1.32 -3.90
N PHE A 77 17.70 -2.06 -2.95
CA PHE A 77 16.23 -2.21 -2.81
C PHE A 77 15.90 -2.57 -1.36
N GLU A 78 15.69 -1.55 -0.53
CA GLU A 78 15.51 -1.70 0.91
C GLU A 78 14.31 -2.58 1.24
N PHE A 79 14.53 -3.68 1.93
CA PHE A 79 13.48 -4.49 2.52
C PHE A 79 13.09 -3.94 3.89
N VAL A 80 11.79 -3.73 4.10
CA VAL A 80 11.22 -3.30 5.38
C VAL A 80 10.38 -4.45 5.97
N PRO A 81 10.84 -5.13 7.03
CA PRO A 81 10.09 -6.19 7.70
C PRO A 81 8.77 -5.70 8.27
N MET A 82 7.72 -6.53 8.20
CA MET A 82 6.41 -6.25 8.80
C MET A 82 6.01 -7.31 9.82
N LEU A 83 5.58 -6.86 11.00
CA LEU A 83 4.86 -7.68 11.97
C LEU A 83 3.36 -7.64 11.62
N TRP A 84 2.93 -8.50 10.69
CA TRP A 84 1.58 -8.46 10.14
C TRP A 84 0.48 -8.63 11.20
N SER A 85 0.70 -9.54 12.18
CA SER A 85 -0.22 -9.78 13.29
C SER A 85 0.49 -10.37 14.50
N ALA A 86 -0.23 -10.51 15.63
CA ALA A 86 0.27 -11.17 16.84
C ALA A 86 0.55 -12.67 16.67
N ALA A 87 0.15 -13.30 15.57
CA ALA A 87 0.48 -14.70 15.28
C ALA A 87 1.99 -14.91 15.06
N THR A 88 2.71 -13.87 14.63
CA THR A 88 4.16 -13.91 14.46
C THR A 88 4.87 -13.61 15.78
N THR A 89 5.13 -14.63 16.57
CA THR A 89 5.70 -14.51 17.93
C THR A 89 7.23 -14.42 17.99
N ASN A 90 7.91 -14.58 16.86
CA ASN A 90 9.37 -14.56 16.73
C ASN A 90 9.89 -13.41 15.85
N PHE A 91 9.09 -12.36 15.64
CA PHE A 91 9.43 -11.25 14.74
C PHE A 91 10.74 -10.55 15.13
N ALA A 92 10.89 -10.22 16.42
CA ALA A 92 12.11 -9.56 16.91
C ALA A 92 13.37 -10.38 16.64
N ASP A 93 13.32 -11.70 16.84
CA ASP A 93 14.45 -12.59 16.59
C ASP A 93 14.73 -12.74 15.10
N THR A 94 13.68 -12.81 14.28
CA THR A 94 13.84 -12.83 12.82
C THR A 94 14.56 -11.59 12.31
N VAL A 95 14.16 -10.40 12.77
CA VAL A 95 14.83 -9.14 12.39
C VAL A 95 16.29 -9.10 12.88
N ARG A 96 16.56 -9.54 14.11
CA ARG A 96 17.95 -9.64 14.62
C ARG A 96 18.79 -10.59 13.78
N ASN A 97 18.22 -11.70 13.33
CA ASN A 97 18.91 -12.65 12.46
C ASN A 97 19.22 -12.05 11.08
N LEU A 98 18.32 -11.25 10.51
CA LEU A 98 18.61 -10.51 9.28
C LEU A 98 19.79 -9.54 9.45
N ILE A 99 19.82 -8.81 10.58
CA ILE A 99 20.91 -7.87 10.90
C ILE A 99 22.21 -8.64 11.10
N SER A 100 22.21 -9.73 11.85
CA SER A 100 23.39 -10.57 12.09
C SER A 100 23.89 -11.22 10.80
N GLY A 101 23.00 -11.46 9.83
CA GLY A 101 23.31 -11.91 8.48
C GLY A 101 23.81 -10.82 7.53
N GLY A 102 24.00 -9.59 8.03
CA GLY A 102 24.58 -8.47 7.27
C GLY A 102 23.59 -7.53 6.61
N ARG A 103 22.26 -7.68 6.84
CA ARG A 103 21.28 -6.71 6.34
C ARG A 103 21.19 -5.51 7.26
N ASN A 104 21.31 -4.31 6.73
CA ASN A 104 21.13 -3.07 7.47
C ASN A 104 19.64 -2.72 7.61
N ILE A 105 18.91 -3.41 8.50
CA ILE A 105 17.50 -3.11 8.77
C ILE A 105 17.40 -1.88 9.68
N THR A 106 16.88 -0.80 9.16
CA THR A 106 16.72 0.49 9.86
C THR A 106 15.27 0.79 10.24
N HIS A 107 14.31 0.15 9.58
CA HIS A 107 12.88 0.35 9.78
C HIS A 107 12.16 -0.99 9.87
N VAL A 108 11.07 -1.02 10.65
CA VAL A 108 10.10 -2.12 10.67
C VAL A 108 8.69 -1.54 10.70
N MET A 109 7.71 -2.28 10.20
CA MET A 109 6.31 -1.90 10.28
C MET A 109 5.56 -2.75 11.30
N GLY A 110 4.55 -2.14 11.93
CA GLY A 110 3.60 -2.79 12.79
C GLY A 110 2.50 -3.54 12.03
N PHE A 111 1.39 -3.78 12.69
CA PHE A 111 0.31 -4.65 12.22
C PHE A 111 -0.40 -4.12 10.96
N ASN A 112 -0.84 -5.05 10.10
CA ASN A 112 -1.61 -4.71 8.91
C ASN A 112 -3.10 -4.66 9.22
N GLU A 113 -3.73 -3.54 9.04
CA GLU A 113 -5.17 -3.29 9.20
C GLU A 113 -5.79 -4.04 10.39
N PRO A 114 -5.28 -3.82 11.62
CA PRO A 114 -5.76 -4.55 12.79
C PRO A 114 -7.23 -4.24 13.15
N ASP A 115 -7.76 -3.12 12.67
CA ASP A 115 -9.18 -2.74 12.75
C ASP A 115 -10.03 -3.42 11.66
N GLY A 116 -9.41 -4.00 10.63
CA GLY A 116 -10.05 -4.73 9.53
C GLY A 116 -10.19 -6.22 9.81
N GLU A 117 -11.18 -6.85 9.17
CA GLU A 117 -11.39 -8.31 9.28
C GLU A 117 -10.40 -9.08 8.39
N SER A 118 -10.04 -10.30 8.79
CA SER A 118 -9.15 -11.17 8.00
C SER A 118 -9.75 -11.57 6.64
N SER A 119 -11.05 -11.58 6.53
CA SER A 119 -11.77 -11.80 5.25
C SER A 119 -11.50 -10.72 4.20
N THR A 120 -11.09 -9.53 4.63
CA THR A 120 -10.78 -8.38 3.77
C THR A 120 -9.29 -8.02 3.75
N GLY A 121 -8.42 -8.88 4.31
CA GLY A 121 -6.96 -8.64 4.33
C GLY A 121 -6.44 -8.02 5.63
N GLY A 122 -7.31 -7.69 6.57
CA GLY A 122 -6.92 -7.16 7.89
C GLY A 122 -6.46 -8.25 8.86
N SER A 123 -5.64 -7.88 9.84
CA SER A 123 -5.18 -8.82 10.87
C SER A 123 -6.18 -9.05 12.01
N GLY A 124 -7.24 -8.24 12.12
CA GLY A 124 -8.37 -8.45 13.03
C GLY A 124 -7.98 -8.54 14.50
N MET A 125 -7.20 -7.58 15.01
CA MET A 125 -6.64 -7.63 16.36
C MET A 125 -7.36 -6.67 17.30
N SER A 126 -7.54 -7.08 18.56
CA SER A 126 -7.90 -6.13 19.60
C SER A 126 -6.70 -5.24 19.95
N PRO A 127 -6.94 -3.98 20.40
CA PRO A 127 -5.88 -3.09 20.87
C PRO A 127 -5.01 -3.70 21.97
N ASP A 128 -5.57 -4.45 22.91
CA ASP A 128 -4.83 -5.11 24.00
C ASP A 128 -3.89 -6.20 23.47
N SER A 129 -4.36 -7.04 22.55
CA SER A 129 -3.52 -8.07 21.93
C SER A 129 -2.41 -7.44 21.11
N ALA A 130 -2.69 -6.35 20.41
CA ALA A 130 -1.70 -5.60 19.65
C ALA A 130 -0.65 -4.96 20.57
N ALA A 131 -1.06 -4.35 21.69
CA ALA A 131 -0.15 -3.77 22.67
C ALA A 131 0.80 -4.83 23.26
N ALA A 132 0.29 -5.97 23.67
CA ALA A 132 1.10 -7.08 24.19
C ALA A 132 2.13 -7.57 23.16
N SER A 133 1.70 -7.73 21.89
CA SER A 133 2.58 -8.15 20.79
C SER A 133 3.61 -7.07 20.44
N TRP A 134 3.24 -5.80 20.42
CA TRP A 134 4.15 -4.68 20.19
C TRP A 134 5.27 -4.63 21.25
N ILE A 135 4.88 -4.71 22.53
CA ILE A 135 5.81 -4.67 23.67
C ILE A 135 6.84 -5.82 23.58
N SER A 136 6.39 -7.01 23.15
CA SER A 136 7.28 -8.18 23.08
C SER A 136 8.10 -8.24 21.79
N GLN A 137 7.61 -7.71 20.66
CA GLN A 137 8.22 -7.90 19.36
C GLN A 137 8.82 -6.62 18.75
N ILE A 138 8.24 -5.46 18.99
CA ILE A 138 8.70 -4.19 18.39
C ILE A 138 9.60 -3.41 19.36
N GLU A 139 9.22 -3.25 20.61
CA GLU A 139 10.01 -2.48 21.58
C GLU A 139 11.46 -3.00 21.75
N PRO A 140 11.76 -4.31 21.70
CA PRO A 140 13.12 -4.80 21.70
C PRO A 140 13.97 -4.35 20.50
N LEU A 141 13.35 -4.13 19.33
CA LEU A 141 14.01 -3.64 18.12
C LEU A 141 14.25 -2.13 18.20
N ARG A 142 13.28 -1.39 18.74
CA ARG A 142 13.43 0.06 18.96
C ARG A 142 14.58 0.39 19.90
N LYS A 143 14.83 -0.45 20.91
CA LYS A 143 16.01 -0.33 21.81
C LYS A 143 17.34 -0.51 21.08
N LEU A 144 17.34 -1.12 19.89
CA LEU A 144 18.51 -1.22 19.01
C LEU A 144 18.63 -0.04 18.04
N GLY A 145 17.75 0.96 18.14
CA GLY A 145 17.73 2.13 17.25
C GLY A 145 16.95 1.95 15.97
N ILE A 146 16.23 0.83 15.81
CA ILE A 146 15.37 0.58 14.64
C ILE A 146 14.09 1.40 14.78
N LYS A 147 13.74 2.16 13.75
CA LYS A 147 12.50 2.94 13.69
C LYS A 147 11.30 2.03 13.43
N ALA A 148 10.21 2.28 14.15
CA ALA A 148 9.00 1.48 14.05
C ALA A 148 7.83 2.30 13.53
N GLY A 149 7.16 1.79 12.47
CA GLY A 149 5.88 2.28 12.00
C GLY A 149 4.74 1.85 12.91
N ALA A 150 3.82 2.77 13.21
CA ALA A 150 2.58 2.45 13.90
C ALA A 150 1.82 1.31 13.18
N PRO A 151 0.82 0.67 13.81
CA PRO A 151 -0.08 -0.20 13.08
C PRO A 151 -0.71 0.54 11.88
N ALA A 152 -0.68 -0.08 10.71
CA ALA A 152 -1.30 0.44 9.49
C ALA A 152 -2.81 0.15 9.56
N VAL A 153 -3.59 1.10 10.05
CA VAL A 153 -5.05 0.95 10.12
C VAL A 153 -5.71 1.25 8.77
N THR A 154 -6.96 0.76 8.59
CA THR A 154 -7.76 1.12 7.41
C THR A 154 -8.01 2.63 7.35
N GLY A 155 -8.34 3.17 6.17
CA GLY A 155 -8.71 4.57 5.97
C GLY A 155 -10.05 4.98 6.60
N SER A 156 -10.59 4.19 7.52
CA SER A 156 -11.87 4.43 8.19
C SER A 156 -11.71 5.22 9.48
N GLN A 157 -12.79 5.89 9.91
CA GLN A 157 -12.84 6.52 11.23
C GLN A 157 -12.59 5.52 12.37
N ARG A 158 -13.06 4.27 12.22
CA ARG A 158 -12.82 3.18 13.18
C ARG A 158 -11.33 2.85 13.29
N GLY A 159 -10.56 2.97 12.21
CA GLY A 159 -9.11 2.77 12.24
C GLY A 159 -8.40 3.81 13.11
N LEU A 160 -8.79 5.09 13.01
CA LEU A 160 -8.23 6.14 13.87
C LEU A 160 -8.57 5.91 15.35
N GLU A 161 -9.81 5.51 15.66
CA GLU A 161 -10.22 5.15 17.02
C GLU A 161 -9.47 3.93 17.54
N TRP A 162 -9.20 2.94 16.67
CA TRP A 162 -8.42 1.77 17.02
C TRP A 162 -6.98 2.16 17.41
N LEU A 163 -6.33 3.08 16.68
CA LEU A 163 -4.99 3.58 17.03
C LEU A 163 -4.96 4.25 18.41
N VAL A 164 -5.94 5.07 18.71
CA VAL A 164 -6.08 5.70 20.05
C VAL A 164 -6.15 4.64 21.14
N ASN A 165 -7.00 3.63 20.94
CA ASN A 165 -7.18 2.53 21.90
C ASN A 165 -5.92 1.67 22.01
N PHE A 166 -5.17 1.46 20.92
CA PHE A 166 -3.89 0.75 20.96
C PHE A 166 -2.86 1.45 21.83
N PHE A 167 -2.66 2.76 21.66
CA PHE A 167 -1.73 3.51 22.49
C PHE A 167 -2.18 3.58 23.96
N SER A 168 -3.49 3.65 24.23
CA SER A 168 -4.02 3.54 25.59
C SER A 168 -3.73 2.17 26.20
N ALA A 169 -3.97 1.08 25.48
CA ALA A 169 -3.67 -0.28 25.94
C ALA A 169 -2.17 -0.48 26.25
N CYS A 170 -1.28 0.15 25.48
CA CYS A 170 0.15 0.16 25.80
C CYS A 170 0.43 0.85 27.14
N GLN A 171 -0.20 1.99 27.41
CA GLN A 171 -0.04 2.71 28.68
C GLN A 171 -0.58 1.89 29.86
N ASP A 172 -1.72 1.25 29.70
CA ASP A 172 -2.33 0.37 30.70
C ASP A 172 -1.42 -0.84 31.00
N ALA A 173 -0.68 -1.31 29.99
CA ALA A 173 0.34 -2.36 30.14
C ALA A 173 1.69 -1.82 30.74
N GLY A 174 1.74 -0.55 31.15
CA GLY A 174 2.93 0.06 31.73
C GLY A 174 4.05 0.40 30.75
N THR A 175 3.76 0.45 29.45
CA THR A 175 4.74 0.75 28.40
C THR A 175 4.23 1.88 27.51
N ASN A 176 5.05 2.87 27.25
CA ASN A 176 4.74 3.89 26.27
C ASN A 176 5.17 3.42 24.88
N CYS A 177 4.29 2.67 24.19
CA CYS A 177 4.53 2.29 22.80
C CYS A 177 4.58 3.56 21.92
N THR A 178 5.75 3.85 21.36
CA THR A 178 5.91 5.01 20.50
C THR A 178 6.21 4.57 19.07
N ALA A 179 5.56 5.20 18.11
CA ALA A 179 5.85 5.03 16.70
C ALA A 179 6.74 6.18 16.19
N ASP A 180 7.62 5.87 15.25
CA ASP A 180 8.50 6.86 14.62
C ASP A 180 7.85 7.46 13.37
N PHE A 181 7.04 6.67 12.66
CA PHE A 181 6.25 7.08 11.50
C PHE A 181 4.87 6.38 11.48
N PHE A 182 3.94 6.87 10.66
CA PHE A 182 2.57 6.36 10.58
C PHE A 182 2.27 5.80 9.20
N PRO A 183 2.27 4.45 9.03
CA PRO A 183 1.74 3.81 7.85
C PRO A 183 0.26 4.15 7.68
N THR A 184 -0.15 4.46 6.45
CA THR A 184 -1.50 4.94 6.12
C THR A 184 -2.03 4.21 4.91
N HIS A 185 -3.26 3.72 4.99
CA HIS A 185 -3.97 3.05 3.90
C HIS A 185 -5.15 3.90 3.42
N TRP A 186 -5.37 3.91 2.10
CA TRP A 186 -6.54 4.58 1.52
C TRP A 186 -7.02 3.93 0.23
N TYR A 187 -8.30 3.59 0.20
CA TYR A 187 -8.98 3.05 -0.98
C TYR A 187 -10.22 3.88 -1.31
N GLY A 188 -10.04 4.96 -2.09
CA GLY A 188 -11.10 5.90 -2.42
C GLY A 188 -10.61 7.06 -3.28
N ASP A 189 -11.35 8.16 -3.31
CA ASP A 189 -10.97 9.35 -4.06
C ASP A 189 -9.86 10.18 -3.38
N PHE A 190 -9.31 11.14 -4.13
CA PHE A 190 -8.22 12.00 -3.67
C PHE A 190 -8.64 12.94 -2.52
N GLY A 191 -9.86 13.46 -2.55
CA GLY A 191 -10.35 14.34 -1.49
C GLY A 191 -10.42 13.63 -0.13
N GLY A 192 -10.90 12.39 -0.14
CA GLY A 192 -10.91 11.52 1.03
C GLY A 192 -9.50 11.18 1.52
N LEU A 193 -8.57 10.85 0.61
CA LEU A 193 -7.16 10.61 0.93
C LEU A 193 -6.53 11.81 1.66
N ALA A 194 -6.64 13.00 1.08
CA ALA A 194 -6.09 14.22 1.66
C ALA A 194 -6.71 14.55 3.03
N SER A 195 -8.02 14.33 3.19
CA SER A 195 -8.72 14.50 4.47
C SER A 195 -8.21 13.51 5.52
N HIS A 196 -8.07 12.22 5.17
CA HIS A 196 -7.57 11.19 6.08
C HIS A 196 -6.13 11.48 6.53
N MET A 197 -5.24 11.85 5.61
CA MET A 197 -3.87 12.28 5.92
C MET A 197 -3.86 13.50 6.87
N GLY A 198 -4.76 14.46 6.65
CA GLY A 198 -4.96 15.62 7.54
C GLY A 198 -5.36 15.22 8.96
N GLN A 199 -6.23 14.22 9.12
CA GLN A 199 -6.64 13.70 10.43
C GLN A 199 -5.47 13.02 11.16
N ILE A 200 -4.67 12.20 10.47
CA ILE A 200 -3.46 11.57 11.05
C ILE A 200 -2.45 12.65 11.45
N SER A 201 -2.19 13.64 10.60
CA SER A 201 -1.26 14.72 10.88
C SER A 201 -1.69 15.57 12.08
N ALA A 202 -3.00 15.78 12.24
CA ALA A 202 -3.55 16.51 13.39
C ALA A 202 -3.47 15.68 14.69
N ALA A 203 -3.72 14.37 14.63
CA ALA A 203 -3.65 13.48 15.79
C ALA A 203 -2.21 13.21 16.24
N TYR A 204 -1.26 13.17 15.31
CA TYR A 204 0.15 12.83 15.57
C TYR A 204 1.09 13.88 14.96
N PRO A 205 1.10 15.11 15.49
CA PRO A 205 1.91 16.21 14.95
C PRO A 205 3.41 15.87 15.01
N ASN A 206 4.17 16.37 14.05
CA ASN A 206 5.60 16.15 13.92
C ASN A 206 6.03 14.69 13.64
N LYS A 207 5.10 13.86 13.18
CA LYS A 207 5.40 12.51 12.68
C LYS A 207 5.28 12.47 11.17
N THR A 208 6.15 11.69 10.53
CA THR A 208 6.06 11.42 9.10
C THR A 208 5.03 10.32 8.81
N MET A 209 4.44 10.38 7.64
CA MET A 209 3.55 9.35 7.12
C MET A 209 4.27 8.54 6.05
N TRP A 210 3.99 7.25 6.04
CA TRP A 210 4.25 6.36 4.92
C TRP A 210 2.92 5.93 4.35
N ILE A 211 2.61 6.29 3.11
CA ILE A 211 1.37 5.84 2.48
C ILE A 211 1.63 4.44 1.92
N THR A 212 1.44 3.43 2.76
CA THR A 212 1.87 2.05 2.47
C THR A 212 0.92 1.32 1.53
N GLU A 213 -0.34 1.72 1.48
CA GLU A 213 -1.30 1.24 0.48
C GLU A 213 -2.23 2.38 0.03
N TYR A 214 -2.35 2.57 -1.26
CA TYR A 214 -3.37 3.46 -1.81
C TYR A 214 -3.75 3.06 -3.24
N ALA A 215 -5.03 3.11 -3.53
CA ALA A 215 -5.58 2.94 -4.87
C ALA A 215 -7.00 3.51 -4.95
N MET A 216 -7.48 3.82 -6.13
CA MET A 216 -8.90 4.10 -6.36
C MET A 216 -9.61 2.79 -6.73
N SER A 217 -10.41 2.26 -5.80
CA SER A 217 -11.03 0.94 -5.96
C SER A 217 -12.23 0.97 -6.91
N ASN A 218 -12.26 0.03 -7.86
CA ASN A 218 -13.42 -0.27 -8.72
C ASN A 218 -13.97 0.94 -9.51
N ALA A 219 -13.12 1.89 -9.83
CA ALA A 219 -13.47 3.07 -10.63
C ALA A 219 -13.14 2.86 -12.12
N ASP A 220 -13.67 3.74 -12.98
CA ASP A 220 -13.33 3.79 -14.40
C ASP A 220 -11.85 4.19 -14.60
N LEU A 221 -11.31 3.88 -15.77
CA LEU A 221 -9.88 4.04 -16.06
C LEU A 221 -9.40 5.48 -15.90
N GLU A 222 -10.10 6.44 -16.51
CA GLU A 222 -9.72 7.86 -16.48
C GLU A 222 -9.69 8.43 -15.05
N PRO A 223 -10.74 8.27 -14.19
CA PRO A 223 -10.68 8.69 -12.80
C PRO A 223 -9.57 7.98 -11.98
N THR A 224 -9.28 6.71 -12.29
CA THR A 224 -8.23 5.96 -11.60
C THR A 224 -6.83 6.51 -11.93
N GLN A 225 -6.58 6.84 -13.19
CA GLN A 225 -5.33 7.46 -13.64
C GLN A 225 -5.18 8.88 -13.09
N GLU A 226 -6.26 9.67 -13.07
CA GLU A 226 -6.28 11.00 -12.46
C GLU A 226 -5.96 10.95 -10.96
N PHE A 227 -6.62 10.05 -10.22
CA PHE A 227 -6.34 9.81 -8.80
C PHE A 227 -4.86 9.47 -8.57
N PHE A 228 -4.30 8.56 -9.38
CA PHE A 228 -2.90 8.17 -9.27
C PHE A 228 -1.98 9.38 -9.44
N ASN A 229 -2.16 10.16 -10.50
CA ASN A 229 -1.32 11.32 -10.81
C ASN A 229 -1.42 12.41 -9.73
N MET A 230 -2.65 12.73 -9.29
CA MET A 230 -2.88 13.70 -8.22
C MET A 230 -2.24 13.26 -6.91
N SER A 231 -2.37 11.99 -6.55
CA SER A 231 -1.83 11.45 -5.30
C SER A 231 -0.30 11.42 -5.31
N ALA A 232 0.32 10.94 -6.39
CA ALA A 232 1.77 10.88 -6.52
C ALA A 232 2.40 12.28 -6.44
N ASP A 233 1.86 13.26 -7.20
CA ASP A 233 2.30 14.64 -7.15
C ASP A 233 2.13 15.27 -5.75
N TYR A 234 1.04 14.95 -5.07
CA TYR A 234 0.78 15.42 -3.72
C TYR A 234 1.79 14.88 -2.72
N PHE A 235 2.09 13.56 -2.77
CA PHE A 235 3.06 12.93 -1.87
C PHE A 235 4.48 13.44 -2.11
N ASP A 236 4.87 13.62 -3.36
CA ASP A 236 6.22 14.10 -3.70
C ASP A 236 6.48 15.51 -3.16
N ARG A 237 5.45 16.36 -3.10
CA ARG A 237 5.54 17.73 -2.59
C ARG A 237 5.49 17.87 -1.07
N LEU A 238 5.00 16.88 -0.34
CA LEU A 238 4.81 16.95 1.11
C LEU A 238 6.02 16.42 1.88
N ASP A 239 6.67 17.28 2.67
CA ASP A 239 7.75 16.87 3.58
C ASP A 239 7.27 15.88 4.66
N SER A 240 5.98 15.94 5.02
CA SER A 240 5.37 15.03 5.99
C SER A 240 5.16 13.61 5.43
N VAL A 241 5.23 13.40 4.11
CA VAL A 241 5.22 12.08 3.48
C VAL A 241 6.64 11.67 3.18
N GLU A 242 7.14 10.68 3.89
CA GLU A 242 8.51 10.17 3.72
C GLU A 242 8.58 9.09 2.63
N ARG A 243 7.58 8.20 2.58
CA ARG A 243 7.51 7.08 1.63
C ARG A 243 6.07 6.80 1.18
N TYR A 244 5.92 6.20 0.00
CA TYR A 244 4.62 5.70 -0.44
C TYR A 244 4.74 4.48 -1.35
N SER A 245 3.71 3.62 -1.34
CA SER A 245 3.59 2.46 -2.21
C SER A 245 2.17 2.28 -2.74
N TYR A 246 2.05 2.29 -4.07
CA TYR A 246 0.76 2.11 -4.74
C TYR A 246 0.33 0.64 -4.72
N PHE A 247 -0.93 0.39 -4.37
CA PHE A 247 -1.47 -0.97 -4.32
C PHE A 247 -2.01 -1.40 -5.68
N GLY A 248 -1.17 -2.07 -6.47
CA GLY A 248 -1.49 -2.48 -7.83
C GLY A 248 -0.44 -3.37 -8.49
N SER A 249 0.56 -3.87 -7.75
CA SER A 249 1.70 -4.62 -8.27
C SER A 249 1.35 -6.05 -8.76
N PHE A 250 0.23 -6.18 -9.46
CA PHE A 250 -0.30 -7.44 -9.97
C PHE A 250 -1.03 -7.23 -11.31
N ARG A 251 -1.40 -8.33 -11.96
CA ARG A 251 -2.17 -8.28 -13.22
C ARG A 251 -3.62 -7.88 -12.97
N SER A 252 -4.20 -7.19 -13.94
CA SER A 252 -5.56 -6.65 -13.86
C SER A 252 -6.66 -7.72 -13.72
N ASP A 253 -6.44 -8.94 -14.19
CA ASP A 253 -7.40 -10.05 -14.10
C ASP A 253 -7.46 -10.73 -12.73
N VAL A 254 -6.51 -10.41 -11.83
CA VAL A 254 -6.49 -10.91 -10.45
C VAL A 254 -6.61 -9.79 -9.40
N SER A 255 -6.83 -8.56 -9.86
CA SER A 255 -6.96 -7.39 -9.00
C SER A 255 -8.21 -7.47 -8.11
N ASN A 256 -8.04 -7.27 -6.80
CA ASN A 256 -9.12 -7.15 -5.82
C ASN A 256 -9.58 -5.69 -5.60
N VAL A 257 -8.87 -4.73 -6.21
CA VAL A 257 -9.22 -3.29 -6.18
C VAL A 257 -9.75 -2.77 -7.52
N GLY A 258 -10.13 -3.68 -8.39
CA GLY A 258 -10.59 -3.38 -9.75
C GLY A 258 -9.46 -3.40 -10.79
N PRO A 259 -9.78 -3.77 -12.04
CA PRO A 259 -8.78 -3.95 -13.09
C PRO A 259 -8.02 -2.67 -13.42
N ASN A 260 -8.69 -1.51 -13.33
CA ASN A 260 -8.11 -0.23 -13.73
C ASN A 260 -7.04 0.30 -12.77
N ALA A 261 -7.01 -0.19 -11.52
CA ALA A 261 -5.99 0.12 -10.55
C ALA A 261 -4.71 -0.74 -10.70
N ALA A 262 -4.77 -1.81 -11.50
CA ALA A 262 -3.62 -2.70 -11.65
C ALA A 262 -2.48 -2.06 -12.45
N MET A 263 -1.26 -2.28 -11.99
CA MET A 263 -0.03 -1.82 -12.64
C MET A 263 0.39 -2.71 -13.82
N LEU A 264 -0.16 -3.94 -13.92
CA LEU A 264 0.03 -4.83 -15.05
C LEU A 264 -1.31 -5.13 -15.74
N ASP A 265 -1.31 -5.17 -17.07
CA ASP A 265 -2.45 -5.67 -17.82
C ASP A 265 -2.59 -7.20 -17.63
N ASN A 266 -3.65 -7.80 -18.17
CA ASN A 266 -3.89 -9.25 -18.09
C ASN A 266 -2.85 -10.12 -18.82
N LYS A 267 -1.89 -9.50 -19.53
CA LYS A 267 -0.75 -10.16 -20.19
C LYS A 267 0.57 -9.96 -19.45
N GLY A 268 0.57 -9.24 -18.33
CA GLY A 268 1.78 -8.93 -17.55
C GLY A 268 2.60 -7.78 -18.10
N ARG A 269 2.03 -6.92 -18.96
CA ARG A 269 2.69 -5.71 -19.46
C ARG A 269 2.32 -4.52 -18.56
N LEU A 270 3.23 -3.59 -18.35
CA LEU A 270 2.95 -2.36 -17.62
C LEU A 270 1.74 -1.64 -18.23
N THR A 271 0.77 -1.27 -17.38
CA THR A 271 -0.25 -0.28 -17.71
C THR A 271 0.36 1.12 -17.64
N ASP A 272 -0.39 2.16 -18.00
CA ASP A 272 0.09 3.52 -17.84
C ASP A 272 0.44 3.82 -16.38
N ILE A 273 -0.42 3.46 -15.42
CA ILE A 273 -0.13 3.61 -13.99
C ILE A 273 1.15 2.87 -13.60
N GLY A 274 1.32 1.62 -14.04
CA GLY A 274 2.53 0.86 -13.75
C GLY A 274 3.78 1.51 -14.31
N SER A 275 3.72 2.01 -15.52
CA SER A 275 4.83 2.69 -16.19
C SER A 275 5.18 4.02 -15.52
N TRP A 276 4.19 4.85 -15.23
CA TRP A 276 4.38 6.12 -14.51
C TRP A 276 4.95 5.92 -13.11
N TYR A 277 4.51 4.84 -12.44
CA TYR A 277 5.01 4.52 -11.10
C TYR A 277 6.49 4.14 -11.09
N LEU A 278 6.97 3.53 -12.17
CA LEU A 278 8.40 3.23 -12.37
C LEU A 278 9.20 4.42 -12.91
N GLY A 279 8.57 5.59 -13.08
CA GLY A 279 9.22 6.76 -13.65
C GLY A 279 9.34 6.71 -15.19
N GLN A 280 8.47 6.02 -15.89
CA GLN A 280 8.55 5.81 -17.34
C GLN A 280 7.34 6.44 -18.07
N ALA A 281 7.43 6.58 -19.39
CA ALA A 281 6.37 7.13 -20.22
C ALA A 281 5.14 6.21 -20.29
N ALA A 282 3.97 6.79 -20.60
CA ALA A 282 2.73 6.03 -20.82
C ALA A 282 2.92 4.94 -21.90
N THR A 283 2.33 3.78 -21.66
CA THR A 283 2.41 2.61 -22.56
C THR A 283 1.24 2.48 -23.51
N GLY A 284 0.09 3.06 -23.15
CA GLY A 284 -1.19 2.85 -23.82
C GLY A 284 -1.79 1.44 -23.61
N ASN A 285 -1.22 0.64 -22.71
CA ASN A 285 -1.76 -0.67 -22.37
C ASN A 285 -2.96 -0.53 -21.43
N VAL A 286 -4.15 -0.86 -21.92
CA VAL A 286 -5.40 -0.78 -21.15
C VAL A 286 -5.56 -2.04 -20.30
N PRO A 287 -5.72 -1.93 -18.97
CA PRO A 287 -5.99 -3.06 -18.10
C PRO A 287 -7.38 -3.67 -18.44
N LYS A 288 -7.46 -4.99 -18.35
CA LYS A 288 -8.73 -5.72 -18.58
C LYS A 288 -8.94 -6.67 -17.41
N GLY A 289 -10.11 -6.60 -16.79
CA GLY A 289 -10.54 -7.57 -15.78
C GLY A 289 -10.66 -8.99 -16.32
N ALA A 290 -10.82 -9.96 -15.44
CA ALA A 290 -11.21 -11.30 -15.82
C ALA A 290 -12.54 -11.20 -16.57
N ALA A 291 -12.61 -11.74 -17.79
CA ALA A 291 -13.85 -11.75 -18.58
C ALA A 291 -14.94 -12.47 -17.76
N SER A 292 -15.97 -11.75 -17.35
CA SER A 292 -17.20 -12.38 -16.85
C SER A 292 -17.70 -13.30 -17.95
N ARG A 293 -17.61 -14.60 -17.74
CA ARG A 293 -18.35 -15.58 -18.55
C ARG A 293 -19.83 -15.38 -18.20
N LEU A 294 -20.48 -14.44 -18.86
CA LEU A 294 -21.94 -14.41 -18.96
C LEU A 294 -22.34 -15.64 -19.77
N THR A 295 -22.51 -16.77 -19.10
CA THR A 295 -23.35 -17.84 -19.63
C THR A 295 -24.78 -17.31 -19.55
N GLY A 296 -25.36 -17.00 -20.72
CA GLY A 296 -26.74 -16.56 -20.81
C GLY A 296 -27.68 -17.59 -20.22
N SER A 297 -28.36 -17.24 -19.15
CA SER A 297 -29.73 -17.64 -18.82
C SER A 297 -30.23 -16.64 -17.79
N GLY A 298 -31.40 -16.05 -18.03
CA GLY A 298 -31.99 -14.99 -17.23
C GLY A 298 -32.25 -15.41 -15.80
N GLY A 299 -32.01 -14.49 -14.87
CA GLY A 299 -32.37 -14.63 -13.45
C GLY A 299 -31.42 -13.87 -12.54
N ALA A 300 -31.95 -12.84 -11.90
CA ALA A 300 -31.51 -12.18 -10.70
C ALA A 300 -29.99 -11.95 -10.47
N VAL A 301 -29.58 -10.69 -10.56
CA VAL A 301 -28.27 -10.21 -10.12
C VAL A 301 -28.18 -10.34 -8.61
N MET A 302 -27.46 -11.35 -8.15
CA MET A 302 -26.86 -11.38 -6.81
C MET A 302 -25.40 -11.02 -7.00
N ALA A 303 -24.97 -9.92 -6.42
CA ALA A 303 -23.57 -9.53 -6.34
C ALA A 303 -22.85 -10.55 -5.45
N ALA A 304 -22.15 -11.49 -6.06
CA ALA A 304 -21.26 -12.38 -5.34
C ALA A 304 -19.94 -11.66 -5.12
N LEU A 305 -19.72 -11.19 -3.91
CA LEU A 305 -18.38 -10.88 -3.37
C LEU A 305 -17.55 -12.16 -3.39
N VAL A 306 -16.67 -12.30 -4.38
CA VAL A 306 -15.65 -13.36 -4.35
C VAL A 306 -14.51 -12.87 -3.46
N VAL A 307 -14.60 -13.23 -2.20
CA VAL A 307 -13.51 -13.13 -1.24
C VAL A 307 -12.48 -14.21 -1.61
N ALA A 308 -11.37 -13.83 -2.20
CA ALA A 308 -10.21 -14.70 -2.33
C ALA A 308 -9.48 -14.71 -0.99
N GLY A 309 -9.80 -15.68 -0.15
CA GLY A 309 -9.07 -15.96 1.08
C GLY A 309 -7.60 -16.22 0.78
N PHE A 310 -6.73 -15.48 1.43
CA PHE A 310 -5.32 -15.81 1.54
C PHE A 310 -5.19 -17.05 2.43
N LEU A 311 -5.05 -18.22 1.85
CA LEU A 311 -4.54 -19.38 2.55
C LEU A 311 -3.01 -19.32 2.51
N MET A 312 -2.43 -19.04 3.68
CA MET A 312 -1.01 -19.25 3.93
C MET A 312 -0.73 -20.77 3.95
N ILE A 313 0.19 -21.21 3.15
CA ILE A 313 1.06 -22.37 3.39
C ILE A 313 2.49 -21.90 3.22
#